data_1176a197e997e24bbdd989baaf67ce20
#
_entry.id   1176a197e997e24bbdd989baaf67ce20
#
_cell.length_a   1.000
_cell.length_b   1.000
_cell.length_c   1.000
_cell.angle_alpha   90.00
_cell.angle_beta   90.00
_cell.angle_gamma   90.00
#
_symmetry.space_group_name_H-M   'P 1'
#
loop_
_entity.id
_entity.type
_entity.pdbx_description
1 polymer ?
#
loop_
_entity_poly.entity_id
_entity_poly.type
_entity_poly.pdbx_seq_one_letter_code
_entity_poly.pdbx_strand_id
1 'polypeptide(L)'
;MAGVSREYVSRIESGKVALTEELKGKFTDALEKLNPENPLEMVLDYVRIRFPTQDVRHVVEDILQLKLDVMIHEDYGFYSYVEHYVLGDVFVLTSPDKEKGTLLELKGKGCRQMESYLLAQHRSWYDFLMDALVEGGVMKRLDLAINDMAGILDIPELTEKCNHEECISVFRSFKSYRSGELVRSNEQDRYGMGNTLYIGSLKSEVYFCIYEKDYEQYAKYDIAIEDTKIKNRFEIRLKNERAYYAVRELLTYHDAERTAFDIINRYMRFADREVEKRRSEWQTNEKWAYFIGSDRGRLKLTTKPEPYTLTRTLNWISRQVAPTWKVLEKIDSKNGTTYLKDILDHAKLTERHKKLIEQQTTSTEEMITETEE
;
A
#
# COMPACT_ATOMS: atom_id res chain seq x y z
N MET A 1 1.42 26.50 -11.30
CA MET A 1 2.18 26.77 -12.53
C MET A 1 3.65 26.96 -12.17
N ALA A 2 4.59 26.67 -13.08
CA ALA A 2 6.04 26.59 -12.79
C ALA A 2 6.72 27.88 -12.32
N GLY A 3 6.00 28.99 -12.09
CA GLY A 3 6.54 30.26 -11.62
C GLY A 3 7.46 30.98 -12.62
N VAL A 4 7.36 30.63 -13.89
CA VAL A 4 8.18 31.21 -15.00
C VAL A 4 7.28 31.96 -15.96
N SER A 5 7.79 33.09 -16.47
CA SER A 5 7.03 33.88 -17.42
C SER A 5 6.96 33.22 -18.82
N ARG A 6 5.91 33.54 -19.59
CA ARG A 6 5.74 33.01 -20.96
C ARG A 6 6.92 33.39 -21.88
N GLU A 7 7.47 34.55 -21.69
CA GLU A 7 8.65 35.00 -22.43
C GLU A 7 9.89 34.15 -22.12
N TYR A 8 10.07 33.78 -20.87
CA TYR A 8 11.19 32.95 -20.45
C TYR A 8 11.09 31.55 -21.04
N VAL A 9 9.88 30.96 -21.07
CA VAL A 9 9.60 29.64 -21.72
C VAL A 9 9.94 29.75 -23.22
N SER A 10 9.47 30.76 -23.92
CA SER A 10 9.77 30.99 -25.36
C SER A 10 11.26 31.13 -25.65
N ARG A 11 12.03 31.70 -24.72
CA ARG A 11 13.49 31.79 -24.85
C ARG A 11 14.20 30.46 -24.67
N ILE A 12 13.65 29.58 -23.85
CA ILE A 12 14.13 28.18 -23.69
C ILE A 12 13.81 27.38 -24.96
N GLU A 13 12.58 27.47 -25.45
CA GLU A 13 12.14 26.80 -26.70
C GLU A 13 12.95 27.23 -27.91
N SER A 14 13.34 28.52 -27.97
CA SER A 14 14.17 29.04 -29.03
C SER A 14 15.70 28.82 -28.86
N GLY A 15 16.08 28.04 -27.82
CA GLY A 15 17.48 27.74 -27.52
C GLY A 15 18.32 28.93 -27.02
N LYS A 16 17.68 30.06 -26.70
CA LYS A 16 18.38 31.28 -26.21
C LYS A 16 18.72 31.19 -24.71
N VAL A 17 18.11 30.28 -23.98
CA VAL A 17 18.36 30.02 -22.56
C VAL A 17 18.45 28.51 -22.35
N ALA A 18 19.47 28.06 -21.64
CA ALA A 18 19.64 26.66 -21.34
C ALA A 18 18.58 26.16 -20.31
N LEU A 19 18.01 25.00 -20.57
CA LEU A 19 17.12 24.34 -19.64
C LEU A 19 17.95 23.66 -18.53
N THR A 20 17.95 24.25 -17.33
CA THR A 20 18.62 23.67 -16.15
C THR A 20 17.81 22.51 -15.55
N GLU A 21 18.46 21.60 -14.82
CA GLU A 21 17.77 20.48 -14.15
C GLU A 21 16.71 20.97 -13.14
N GLU A 22 16.98 22.07 -12.43
CA GLU A 22 15.99 22.71 -11.55
C GLU A 22 14.74 23.18 -12.31
N LEU A 23 14.95 23.79 -13.50
CA LEU A 23 13.84 24.22 -14.36
C LEU A 23 13.10 23.04 -14.98
N LYS A 24 13.81 21.97 -15.36
CA LYS A 24 13.16 20.72 -15.78
C LYS A 24 12.25 20.18 -14.68
N GLY A 25 12.72 20.10 -13.42
CA GLY A 25 11.91 19.69 -12.29
C GLY A 25 10.65 20.55 -12.15
N LYS A 26 10.79 21.88 -12.15
CA LYS A 26 9.65 22.81 -12.07
C LYS A 26 8.66 22.68 -13.24
N PHE A 27 9.14 22.40 -14.45
CA PHE A 27 8.28 22.17 -15.60
C PHE A 27 7.59 20.81 -15.53
N THR A 28 8.30 19.77 -15.09
CA THR A 28 7.72 18.43 -14.87
C THR A 28 6.62 18.51 -13.82
N ASP A 29 6.87 19.15 -12.68
CA ASP A 29 5.87 19.35 -11.62
C ASP A 29 4.66 20.18 -12.10
N ALA A 30 4.92 21.19 -12.93
CA ALA A 30 3.86 22.03 -13.48
C ALA A 30 3.05 21.29 -14.55
N LEU A 31 3.68 20.47 -15.37
CA LEU A 31 3.03 19.63 -16.38
C LEU A 31 2.24 18.49 -15.71
N GLU A 32 2.75 17.91 -14.63
CA GLU A 32 2.01 16.94 -13.82
C GLU A 32 0.77 17.57 -13.17
N LYS A 33 0.85 18.85 -12.78
CA LYS A 33 -0.30 19.62 -12.25
C LYS A 33 -1.27 20.12 -13.35
N LEU A 34 -0.83 20.23 -14.60
CA LEU A 34 -1.65 20.67 -15.74
C LEU A 34 -2.19 19.50 -16.57
N ASN A 35 -1.55 18.33 -16.50
CA ASN A 35 -2.14 17.12 -17.04
C ASN A 35 -3.38 16.79 -16.21
N PRO A 36 -4.52 16.42 -16.83
CA PRO A 36 -5.59 15.80 -16.08
C PRO A 36 -4.94 14.65 -15.31
N GLU A 37 -5.07 14.67 -13.99
CA GLU A 37 -4.46 13.68 -13.09
C GLU A 37 -4.63 12.31 -13.73
N ASN A 38 -3.51 11.58 -13.91
CA ASN A 38 -3.60 10.22 -14.43
C ASN A 38 -4.66 9.51 -13.57
N PRO A 39 -5.76 9.02 -14.15
CA PRO A 39 -6.86 8.43 -13.37
C PRO A 39 -6.42 7.19 -12.60
N LEU A 40 -5.24 6.68 -12.89
CA LEU A 40 -4.65 5.51 -12.24
C LEU A 40 -3.34 5.85 -11.55
N GLU A 41 -3.06 5.12 -10.48
CA GLU A 41 -1.81 5.20 -9.73
C GLU A 41 -1.36 3.80 -9.32
N MET A 42 -0.07 3.51 -9.40
CA MET A 42 0.48 2.21 -9.00
C MET A 42 1.36 2.32 -7.77
N VAL A 43 1.17 1.39 -6.82
CA VAL A 43 1.92 1.31 -5.57
C VAL A 43 2.27 -0.14 -5.23
N LEU A 44 3.34 -0.36 -4.47
CA LEU A 44 3.55 -1.64 -3.78
C LEU A 44 2.64 -1.70 -2.54
N ASP A 45 1.80 -2.73 -2.44
CA ASP A 45 0.85 -2.87 -1.33
C ASP A 45 1.17 -4.03 -0.39
N TYR A 46 2.07 -4.91 -0.77
CA TYR A 46 2.58 -5.98 0.07
C TYR A 46 3.97 -6.41 -0.38
N VAL A 47 4.89 -6.52 0.59
CA VAL A 47 6.22 -7.09 0.38
C VAL A 47 6.50 -8.07 1.50
N ARG A 48 6.87 -9.32 1.16
CA ARG A 48 7.35 -10.32 2.11
C ARG A 48 8.59 -11.00 1.56
N ILE A 49 9.69 -10.92 2.30
CA ILE A 49 11.00 -11.44 1.90
C ILE A 49 11.54 -12.30 3.03
N ARG A 50 11.98 -13.52 2.71
CA ARG A 50 12.71 -14.37 3.65
C ARG A 50 14.20 -14.27 3.36
N PHE A 51 14.98 -13.92 4.35
CA PHE A 51 16.44 -13.93 4.31
C PHE A 51 16.98 -15.23 4.92
N PRO A 52 17.98 -15.88 4.31
CA PRO A 52 18.52 -17.15 4.77
C PRO A 52 19.45 -17.01 6.01
N THR A 53 19.39 -15.89 6.69
CA THR A 53 20.15 -15.59 7.90
C THR A 53 19.25 -15.56 9.13
N GLN A 54 19.80 -15.91 10.29
CA GLN A 54 19.15 -15.71 11.60
C GLN A 54 19.61 -14.40 12.27
N ASP A 55 20.56 -13.71 11.67
CA ASP A 55 21.06 -12.44 12.15
C ASP A 55 20.02 -11.33 11.82
N VAL A 56 19.19 -11.04 12.82
CA VAL A 56 18.16 -10.00 12.70
C VAL A 56 18.80 -8.62 12.59
N ARG A 57 19.97 -8.39 13.23
CA ARG A 57 20.68 -7.12 13.17
C ARG A 57 21.14 -6.83 11.75
N HIS A 58 21.74 -7.81 11.09
CA HIS A 58 22.13 -7.71 9.69
C HIS A 58 20.92 -7.35 8.78
N VAL A 59 19.77 -8.03 8.96
CA VAL A 59 18.59 -7.72 8.16
C VAL A 59 18.08 -6.32 8.42
N VAL A 60 18.04 -5.88 9.69
CA VAL A 60 17.47 -4.58 10.06
C VAL A 60 18.45 -3.43 9.76
N GLU A 61 19.74 -3.57 10.15
CA GLU A 61 20.67 -2.45 10.08
C GLU A 61 21.37 -2.34 8.72
N ASP A 62 21.70 -3.48 8.06
CA ASP A 62 22.42 -3.43 6.79
C ASP A 62 21.45 -3.43 5.59
N ILE A 63 20.38 -4.23 5.61
CA ILE A 63 19.47 -4.36 4.46
C ILE A 63 18.35 -3.31 4.51
N LEU A 64 17.64 -3.21 5.65
CA LEU A 64 16.58 -2.21 5.82
C LEU A 64 17.15 -0.83 6.12
N GLN A 65 18.40 -0.74 6.58
CA GLN A 65 19.06 0.48 7.04
C GLN A 65 18.23 1.21 8.11
N LEU A 66 17.70 0.44 9.06
CA LEU A 66 16.97 0.92 10.22
C LEU A 66 17.75 0.56 11.49
N LYS A 67 17.65 1.38 12.53
CA LYS A 67 18.26 1.05 13.83
C LYS A 67 17.44 -0.02 14.54
N LEU A 68 18.05 -1.16 14.85
CA LEU A 68 17.40 -2.24 15.59
C LEU A 68 16.94 -1.78 16.98
N ASP A 69 17.68 -0.88 17.60
CA ASP A 69 17.42 -0.40 18.94
C ASP A 69 16.11 0.39 19.08
N VAL A 70 15.56 0.97 17.99
CA VAL A 70 14.25 1.64 18.03
C VAL A 70 13.08 0.66 17.85
N MET A 71 13.33 -0.60 17.48
CA MET A 71 12.29 -1.61 17.30
C MET A 71 11.84 -2.18 18.66
N ILE A 72 10.57 -2.52 18.75
CA ILE A 72 10.02 -3.27 19.88
C ILE A 72 10.25 -4.75 19.62
N HIS A 73 10.90 -5.44 20.55
CA HIS A 73 11.01 -6.90 20.53
C HIS A 73 9.82 -7.53 21.26
N GLU A 74 9.22 -8.56 20.65
CA GLU A 74 8.10 -9.33 21.19
C GLU A 74 8.43 -10.83 21.16
N ASP A 75 8.23 -11.52 22.29
CA ASP A 75 8.56 -12.95 22.51
C ASP A 75 7.52 -13.90 21.86
N TYR A 76 6.79 -13.45 20.88
CA TYR A 76 5.85 -14.25 20.10
C TYR A 76 5.95 -13.91 18.62
N GLY A 77 5.56 -14.83 17.77
CA GLY A 77 5.60 -14.66 16.32
C GLY A 77 4.37 -15.24 15.64
N PHE A 78 4.36 -15.16 14.31
CA PHE A 78 3.35 -15.74 13.44
C PHE A 78 4.02 -16.42 12.25
N TYR A 79 3.26 -17.17 11.43
CA TYR A 79 3.81 -18.02 10.36
C TYR A 79 4.82 -19.08 10.87
N SER A 80 4.64 -19.56 12.13
CA SER A 80 5.56 -20.46 12.83
C SER A 80 6.94 -19.87 13.12
N TYR A 81 7.11 -18.55 13.06
CA TYR A 81 8.21 -17.83 13.70
C TYR A 81 7.88 -17.63 15.19
N VAL A 82 8.89 -17.50 16.04
CA VAL A 82 8.69 -17.50 17.51
C VAL A 82 8.77 -16.13 18.13
N GLU A 83 9.43 -15.21 17.49
CA GLU A 83 9.62 -13.81 17.93
C GLU A 83 9.53 -12.86 16.74
N HIS A 84 9.34 -11.59 17.04
CA HIS A 84 9.45 -10.56 16.05
C HIS A 84 9.93 -9.23 16.62
N TYR A 85 10.50 -8.42 15.74
CA TYR A 85 10.83 -7.03 15.95
C TYR A 85 9.89 -6.16 15.15
N VAL A 86 9.34 -5.12 15.77
CA VAL A 86 8.34 -4.26 15.13
C VAL A 86 8.66 -2.79 15.29
N LEU A 87 8.62 -2.08 14.17
CA LEU A 87 8.67 -0.63 14.11
C LEU A 87 7.40 -0.15 13.39
N GLY A 88 6.39 0.22 14.16
CA GLY A 88 5.07 0.55 13.61
C GLY A 88 4.42 -0.60 12.85
N ASP A 89 4.33 -0.49 11.53
CA ASP A 89 3.77 -1.51 10.63
C ASP A 89 4.87 -2.28 9.83
N VAL A 90 6.16 -2.12 10.20
CA VAL A 90 7.29 -2.90 9.67
C VAL A 90 7.59 -4.05 10.62
N PHE A 91 7.51 -5.29 10.13
CA PHE A 91 7.69 -6.51 10.93
C PHE A 91 8.88 -7.32 10.44
N VAL A 92 9.78 -7.68 11.35
CA VAL A 92 10.90 -8.59 11.11
C VAL A 92 10.78 -9.76 12.08
N LEU A 93 10.46 -10.94 11.55
CA LEU A 93 10.22 -12.14 12.34
C LEU A 93 11.46 -13.03 12.30
N THR A 94 11.76 -13.66 13.43
CA THR A 94 12.91 -14.56 13.54
C THR A 94 12.52 -15.89 14.20
N SER A 95 13.36 -16.90 13.98
CA SER A 95 13.16 -18.25 14.47
C SER A 95 14.52 -18.87 14.79
N PRO A 96 14.63 -19.70 15.84
CA PRO A 96 15.80 -20.52 16.10
C PRO A 96 16.05 -21.58 15.02
N ASP A 97 15.07 -21.86 14.19
CA ASP A 97 15.17 -22.79 13.06
C ASP A 97 15.96 -22.15 11.93
N LYS A 98 17.16 -22.69 11.68
CA LYS A 98 18.08 -22.19 10.63
C LYS A 98 17.48 -22.23 9.22
N GLU A 99 16.58 -23.17 8.95
CA GLU A 99 15.95 -23.28 7.63
C GLU A 99 14.94 -22.15 7.37
N LYS A 100 14.38 -21.56 8.43
CA LYS A 100 13.44 -20.45 8.31
C LYS A 100 14.11 -19.12 8.07
N GLY A 101 15.26 -18.88 8.69
CA GLY A 101 15.95 -17.59 8.64
C GLY A 101 15.10 -16.46 9.23
N THR A 102 15.24 -15.27 8.67
CA THR A 102 14.53 -14.05 9.09
C THR A 102 13.51 -13.66 8.02
N LEU A 103 12.33 -13.22 8.43
CA LEU A 103 11.22 -12.84 7.53
C LEU A 103 10.83 -11.38 7.71
N LEU A 104 11.04 -10.58 6.67
CA LEU A 104 10.46 -9.23 6.57
C LEU A 104 9.02 -9.30 6.07
N GLU A 105 8.11 -8.57 6.70
CA GLU A 105 6.75 -8.39 6.24
C GLU A 105 6.30 -6.93 6.30
N LEU A 106 5.90 -6.40 5.14
CA LEU A 106 5.31 -5.08 4.95
C LEU A 106 3.93 -5.26 4.34
N LYS A 107 2.89 -4.80 5.04
CA LYS A 107 1.50 -4.84 4.56
C LYS A 107 1.01 -3.41 4.37
N GLY A 108 0.34 -3.08 3.29
CA GLY A 108 -0.32 -1.80 3.05
C GLY A 108 0.36 -0.60 3.73
N LYS A 109 -0.03 -0.31 4.97
CA LYS A 109 0.59 0.75 5.78
C LYS A 109 2.08 0.54 6.03
N GLY A 110 2.53 -0.70 6.19
CA GLY A 110 3.95 -1.02 6.34
C GLY A 110 4.75 -0.67 5.09
N CYS A 111 4.16 -0.85 3.89
CA CYS A 111 4.78 -0.37 2.66
C CYS A 111 4.85 1.16 2.63
N ARG A 112 3.77 1.86 3.02
CA ARG A 112 3.76 3.34 3.11
C ARG A 112 4.78 3.86 4.12
N GLN A 113 4.87 3.20 5.28
CA GLN A 113 5.86 3.53 6.29
C GLN A 113 7.30 3.27 5.80
N MET A 114 7.54 2.13 5.14
CA MET A 114 8.86 1.85 4.55
C MET A 114 9.27 2.90 3.54
N GLU A 115 8.33 3.44 2.77
CA GLU A 115 8.61 4.54 1.84
C GLU A 115 9.11 5.82 2.53
N SER A 116 8.67 6.09 3.78
CA SER A 116 9.21 7.21 4.56
C SER A 116 10.69 7.00 4.89
N TYR A 117 11.07 5.76 5.23
CA TYR A 117 12.48 5.44 5.48
C TYR A 117 13.30 5.45 4.20
N LEU A 118 12.80 4.84 3.12
CA LEU A 118 13.47 4.86 1.81
C LEU A 118 13.72 6.30 1.33
N LEU A 119 12.75 7.19 1.53
CA LEU A 119 12.92 8.61 1.20
C LEU A 119 14.03 9.27 2.02
N ALA A 120 14.07 9.03 3.34
CA ALA A 120 15.12 9.55 4.22
C ALA A 120 16.51 8.97 3.89
N GLN A 121 16.56 7.73 3.41
CA GLN A 121 17.77 7.04 2.95
C GLN A 121 18.19 7.42 1.53
N HIS A 122 17.46 8.28 0.83
CA HIS A 122 17.63 8.57 -0.61
C HIS A 122 17.58 7.33 -1.50
N ARG A 123 16.81 6.31 -1.11
CA ARG A 123 16.63 5.04 -1.83
C ARG A 123 15.22 4.93 -2.39
N SER A 124 15.10 4.22 -3.50
CA SER A 124 13.83 3.82 -4.08
C SER A 124 13.45 2.38 -3.71
N TRP A 125 12.23 1.96 -4.05
CA TRP A 125 11.85 0.55 -4.00
C TRP A 125 12.74 -0.35 -4.87
N TYR A 126 13.26 0.16 -5.97
CA TYR A 126 14.17 -0.60 -6.84
C TYR A 126 15.50 -0.87 -6.14
N ASP A 127 16.07 0.12 -5.47
CA ASP A 127 17.32 -0.03 -4.72
C ASP A 127 17.13 -1.02 -3.58
N PHE A 128 16.09 -0.87 -2.78
CA PHE A 128 15.80 -1.80 -1.68
C PHE A 128 15.57 -3.24 -2.14
N LEU A 129 14.79 -3.44 -3.22
CA LEU A 129 14.54 -4.79 -3.75
C LEU A 129 15.80 -5.41 -4.35
N MET A 130 16.65 -4.61 -4.96
CA MET A 130 17.96 -5.06 -5.46
C MET A 130 18.84 -5.53 -4.31
N ASP A 131 19.04 -4.69 -3.28
CA ASP A 131 19.84 -5.02 -2.11
C ASP A 131 19.32 -6.27 -1.42
N ALA A 132 18.01 -6.37 -1.22
CA ALA A 132 17.38 -7.54 -0.62
C ALA A 132 17.66 -8.83 -1.41
N LEU A 133 17.68 -8.78 -2.74
CA LEU A 133 18.01 -9.95 -3.57
C LEU A 133 19.51 -10.27 -3.55
N VAL A 134 20.37 -9.26 -3.55
CA VAL A 134 21.83 -9.42 -3.46
C VAL A 134 22.20 -10.11 -2.14
N GLU A 135 21.54 -9.74 -1.04
CA GLU A 135 21.70 -10.35 0.29
C GLU A 135 20.98 -11.73 0.43
N GLY A 136 20.62 -12.36 -0.70
CA GLY A 136 20.03 -13.69 -0.73
C GLY A 136 18.57 -13.75 -0.33
N GLY A 137 17.88 -12.62 -0.33
CA GLY A 137 16.44 -12.53 -0.02
C GLY A 137 15.60 -13.35 -0.99
N VAL A 138 14.69 -14.17 -0.45
CA VAL A 138 13.76 -14.99 -1.20
C VAL A 138 12.38 -14.36 -1.13
N MET A 139 11.88 -13.90 -2.27
CA MET A 139 10.56 -13.31 -2.37
C MET A 139 9.48 -14.33 -1.99
N LYS A 140 8.66 -14.02 -0.99
CA LYS A 140 7.53 -14.84 -0.55
C LYS A 140 6.19 -14.27 -0.99
N ARG A 141 6.09 -12.94 -1.11
CA ARG A 141 4.91 -12.27 -1.64
C ARG A 141 5.26 -10.86 -2.12
N LEU A 142 4.63 -10.48 -3.22
CA LEU A 142 4.59 -9.12 -3.75
C LEU A 142 3.17 -8.83 -4.21
N ASP A 143 2.59 -7.72 -3.75
CA ASP A 143 1.33 -7.24 -4.30
C ASP A 143 1.59 -5.88 -4.98
N LEU A 144 1.30 -5.83 -6.28
CA LEU A 144 1.27 -4.59 -7.07
C LEU A 144 -0.18 -4.11 -7.08
N ALA A 145 -0.43 -2.90 -6.61
CA ALA A 145 -1.77 -2.33 -6.56
C ALA A 145 -1.90 -1.16 -7.52
N ILE A 146 -2.95 -1.18 -8.33
CA ILE A 146 -3.35 -0.08 -9.21
C ILE A 146 -4.58 0.56 -8.59
N ASN A 147 -4.45 1.78 -8.13
CA ASN A 147 -5.53 2.62 -7.65
C ASN A 147 -6.24 3.26 -8.83
N ASP A 148 -7.55 3.15 -8.86
CA ASP A 148 -8.44 3.80 -9.82
C ASP A 148 -9.14 4.97 -9.13
N MET A 149 -8.75 6.19 -9.50
CA MET A 149 -9.28 7.43 -8.92
C MET A 149 -10.58 7.88 -9.61
N ALA A 150 -10.78 7.45 -10.85
CA ALA A 150 -11.90 7.90 -11.69
C ALA A 150 -13.11 6.95 -11.66
N GLY A 151 -12.97 5.73 -11.11
CA GLY A 151 -14.03 4.72 -11.14
C GLY A 151 -14.15 4.02 -12.49
N ILE A 152 -13.03 3.82 -13.21
CA ILE A 152 -12.98 3.11 -14.50
C ILE A 152 -13.44 1.66 -14.32
N LEU A 153 -12.98 1.04 -13.21
CA LEU A 153 -13.32 -0.33 -12.85
C LEU A 153 -14.67 -0.37 -12.12
N ASP A 154 -15.72 -0.73 -12.79
CA ASP A 154 -17.04 -0.99 -12.20
C ASP A 154 -17.08 -2.43 -11.67
N ILE A 155 -16.90 -2.62 -10.36
CA ILE A 155 -16.75 -3.96 -9.77
C ILE A 155 -18.04 -4.81 -9.93
N PRO A 156 -19.25 -4.26 -9.72
CA PRO A 156 -20.48 -4.94 -10.06
C PRO A 156 -20.55 -5.39 -11.53
N GLU A 157 -20.23 -4.50 -12.48
CA GLU A 157 -20.22 -4.83 -13.93
C GLU A 157 -19.20 -5.93 -14.22
N LEU A 158 -17.98 -5.85 -13.69
CA LEU A 158 -16.96 -6.88 -13.88
C LEU A 158 -17.38 -8.24 -13.29
N THR A 159 -18.13 -8.22 -12.19
CA THR A 159 -18.70 -9.45 -11.59
C THR A 159 -19.74 -10.07 -12.53
N GLU A 160 -20.66 -9.27 -13.10
CA GLU A 160 -21.62 -9.76 -14.06
C GLU A 160 -20.95 -10.28 -15.34
N LYS A 161 -19.90 -9.62 -15.81
CA LYS A 161 -19.08 -10.14 -16.93
C LYS A 161 -18.46 -11.51 -16.62
N CYS A 162 -18.06 -11.76 -15.37
CA CYS A 162 -17.58 -13.09 -14.95
C CYS A 162 -18.74 -14.11 -14.98
N ASN A 163 -19.94 -13.75 -14.53
CA ASN A 163 -21.13 -14.60 -14.54
C ASN A 163 -21.57 -14.97 -15.96
N HIS A 164 -21.39 -14.06 -16.93
CA HIS A 164 -21.75 -14.24 -18.34
C HIS A 164 -20.61 -14.79 -19.20
N GLU A 165 -19.52 -15.29 -18.60
CA GLU A 165 -18.35 -15.82 -19.29
C GLU A 165 -17.57 -14.79 -20.14
N GLU A 166 -17.78 -13.51 -19.91
CA GLU A 166 -17.13 -12.39 -20.60
C GLU A 166 -15.75 -12.03 -20.02
N CYS A 167 -15.34 -12.70 -18.95
CA CYS A 167 -13.94 -12.70 -18.49
C CYS A 167 -13.18 -13.83 -19.20
N ILE A 168 -12.41 -13.49 -20.21
CA ILE A 168 -11.54 -14.43 -20.93
C ILE A 168 -10.25 -14.59 -20.13
N SER A 169 -10.05 -15.78 -19.55
CA SER A 169 -8.98 -15.98 -18.57
C SER A 169 -8.42 -17.40 -18.61
N VAL A 170 -7.15 -17.55 -18.24
CA VAL A 170 -6.53 -18.84 -17.92
C VAL A 170 -6.91 -19.35 -16.54
N PHE A 171 -7.43 -18.51 -15.67
CA PHE A 171 -7.99 -18.91 -14.40
C PHE A 171 -9.31 -19.66 -14.59
N ARG A 172 -9.58 -20.61 -13.70
CA ARG A 172 -10.80 -21.46 -13.78
C ARG A 172 -11.93 -20.99 -12.89
N SER A 173 -11.67 -20.07 -12.00
CA SER A 173 -12.65 -19.65 -10.99
C SER A 173 -12.49 -18.19 -10.60
N PHE A 174 -13.60 -17.61 -10.21
CA PHE A 174 -13.65 -16.32 -9.53
C PHE A 174 -14.51 -16.45 -8.26
N LYS A 175 -14.43 -15.47 -7.38
CA LYS A 175 -15.31 -15.30 -6.23
C LYS A 175 -15.66 -13.84 -6.12
N SER A 176 -16.93 -13.55 -5.89
CA SER A 176 -17.38 -12.20 -5.60
C SER A 176 -17.99 -12.14 -4.20
N TYR A 177 -17.78 -11.03 -3.54
CA TYR A 177 -18.36 -10.73 -2.23
C TYR A 177 -19.01 -9.36 -2.31
N ARG A 178 -20.26 -9.29 -1.84
CA ARG A 178 -20.98 -8.06 -1.64
C ARG A 178 -21.30 -7.93 -0.16
N SER A 179 -20.85 -6.87 0.45
CA SER A 179 -21.13 -6.55 1.84
C SER A 179 -22.27 -5.55 1.95
N GLY A 180 -23.02 -5.57 3.04
CA GLY A 180 -24.10 -4.64 3.31
C GLY A 180 -24.43 -4.58 4.79
N GLU A 181 -25.10 -3.51 5.22
CA GLU A 181 -25.59 -3.35 6.59
C GLU A 181 -26.97 -3.98 6.74
N LEU A 182 -27.21 -4.69 7.85
CA LEU A 182 -28.52 -5.27 8.17
C LEU A 182 -29.52 -4.19 8.64
N VAL A 183 -29.03 -3.15 9.31
CA VAL A 183 -29.81 -2.02 9.79
C VAL A 183 -29.20 -0.74 9.26
N ARG A 184 -29.97 0.02 8.53
CA ARG A 184 -29.56 1.34 8.01
C ARG A 184 -29.55 2.35 9.13
N SER A 185 -28.42 2.94 9.41
CA SER A 185 -28.26 3.97 10.46
C SER A 185 -28.78 5.35 10.04
N ASN A 186 -28.89 5.62 8.73
CA ASN A 186 -29.43 6.85 8.16
C ASN A 186 -30.25 6.58 6.89
N GLU A 187 -31.30 7.36 6.68
CA GLU A 187 -32.21 7.28 5.52
C GLU A 187 -31.56 7.72 4.18
N GLN A 188 -30.34 8.21 4.19
CA GLN A 188 -29.64 8.68 3.00
C GLN A 188 -28.79 7.57 2.36
N ASP A 189 -29.34 6.96 1.36
CA ASP A 189 -28.73 6.34 0.14
C ASP A 189 -27.44 5.53 0.25
N ARG A 190 -27.26 4.71 1.27
CA ARG A 190 -26.09 3.83 1.29
C ARG A 190 -26.49 2.38 1.15
N TYR A 191 -26.14 1.83 0.02
CA TYR A 191 -26.64 0.55 -0.46
C TYR A 191 -25.69 -0.62 -0.27
N GLY A 192 -24.54 -0.44 0.38
CA GLY A 192 -23.58 -1.52 0.57
C GLY A 192 -22.35 -1.08 1.33
N MET A 193 -21.58 -2.08 1.77
CA MET A 193 -20.25 -1.91 2.36
C MET A 193 -19.15 -2.30 1.37
N GLY A 194 -19.42 -2.16 0.08
CA GLY A 194 -18.53 -2.40 -1.04
C GLY A 194 -18.55 -3.81 -1.62
N ASN A 195 -18.03 -3.91 -2.82
CA ASN A 195 -17.90 -5.13 -3.60
C ASN A 195 -16.44 -5.54 -3.73
N THR A 196 -16.17 -6.84 -3.75
CA THR A 196 -14.84 -7.41 -3.97
C THR A 196 -14.95 -8.58 -4.94
N LEU A 197 -14.13 -8.57 -5.98
CA LEU A 197 -14.00 -9.62 -6.98
C LEU A 197 -12.60 -10.23 -6.92
N TYR A 198 -12.52 -11.53 -6.67
CA TYR A 198 -11.28 -12.29 -6.78
C TYR A 198 -11.30 -13.10 -8.06
N ILE A 199 -10.25 -13.03 -8.86
CA ILE A 199 -10.06 -13.83 -10.06
C ILE A 199 -8.86 -14.74 -9.86
N GLY A 200 -9.07 -16.05 -9.99
CA GLY A 200 -8.12 -17.07 -9.64
C GLY A 200 -8.29 -17.62 -8.21
N SER A 201 -7.54 -18.66 -7.89
CA SER A 201 -7.58 -19.29 -6.57
C SER A 201 -6.71 -18.53 -5.58
N LEU A 202 -7.22 -18.24 -4.39
CA LEU A 202 -6.46 -17.64 -3.28
C LEU A 202 -5.26 -18.50 -2.83
N LYS A 203 -5.26 -19.80 -3.18
CA LYS A 203 -4.16 -20.72 -2.92
C LYS A 203 -3.08 -20.69 -4.00
N SER A 204 -3.39 -20.14 -5.19
CA SER A 204 -2.43 -20.02 -6.29
C SER A 204 -1.34 -19.02 -5.98
N GLU A 205 -0.24 -19.13 -6.68
CA GLU A 205 0.86 -18.16 -6.62
C GLU A 205 0.53 -16.84 -7.34
N VAL A 206 -0.48 -16.84 -8.21
CA VAL A 206 -1.01 -15.64 -8.85
C VAL A 206 -2.53 -15.64 -8.72
N TYR A 207 -3.08 -14.54 -8.29
CA TYR A 207 -4.50 -14.24 -8.36
C TYR A 207 -4.71 -12.73 -8.26
N PHE A 208 -5.86 -12.26 -8.71
CA PHE A 208 -6.20 -10.85 -8.69
C PHE A 208 -7.31 -10.58 -7.66
N CYS A 209 -7.24 -9.38 -7.06
CA CYS A 209 -8.26 -8.88 -6.15
C CYS A 209 -8.65 -7.47 -6.61
N ILE A 210 -9.92 -7.29 -6.97
CA ILE A 210 -10.46 -6.03 -7.45
C ILE A 210 -11.57 -5.63 -6.48
N TYR A 211 -11.52 -4.42 -5.94
CA TYR A 211 -12.49 -4.00 -4.93
C TYR A 211 -12.70 -2.50 -4.86
N GLU A 212 -13.86 -2.11 -4.35
CA GLU A 212 -14.22 -0.73 -4.08
C GLU A 212 -13.43 -0.22 -2.85
N LYS A 213 -12.41 0.56 -3.12
CA LYS A 213 -11.46 1.04 -2.09
C LYS A 213 -12.05 2.14 -1.22
N ASP A 214 -12.94 2.96 -1.74
CA ASP A 214 -13.65 3.99 -1.00
C ASP A 214 -14.51 3.37 0.12
N TYR A 215 -15.25 2.31 -0.16
CA TYR A 215 -16.00 1.58 0.86
C TYR A 215 -15.10 0.91 1.89
N GLU A 216 -13.95 0.38 1.49
CA GLU A 216 -12.98 -0.15 2.46
C GLU A 216 -12.45 0.95 3.39
N GLN A 217 -12.17 2.14 2.87
CA GLN A 217 -11.71 3.28 3.64
C GLN A 217 -12.80 3.79 4.59
N TYR A 218 -14.04 3.85 4.13
CA TYR A 218 -15.19 4.15 4.97
C TYR A 218 -15.33 3.16 6.12
N ALA A 219 -15.37 1.86 5.82
CA ALA A 219 -15.57 0.81 6.82
C ALA A 219 -14.45 0.72 7.86
N LYS A 220 -13.18 0.93 7.45
CA LYS A 220 -12.01 0.78 8.32
C LYS A 220 -11.61 2.04 9.06
N TYR A 221 -11.79 3.20 8.44
CA TYR A 221 -11.24 4.46 8.93
C TYR A 221 -12.29 5.54 9.15
N ASP A 222 -13.56 5.25 8.85
CA ASP A 222 -14.68 6.19 8.97
C ASP A 222 -14.49 7.47 8.11
N ILE A 223 -13.82 7.30 6.96
CA ILE A 223 -13.64 8.37 5.98
C ILE A 223 -14.88 8.39 5.11
N ALA A 224 -15.54 9.54 4.99
CA ALA A 224 -16.71 9.67 4.12
C ALA A 224 -16.34 9.29 2.67
N ILE A 225 -17.23 8.59 1.96
CA ILE A 225 -16.95 8.07 0.61
C ILE A 225 -16.63 9.21 -0.36
N GLU A 226 -17.30 10.34 -0.22
CA GLU A 226 -17.06 11.57 -0.99
C GLU A 226 -15.68 12.18 -0.77
N ASP A 227 -15.06 11.94 0.39
CA ASP A 227 -13.73 12.45 0.74
C ASP A 227 -12.62 11.49 0.31
N THR A 228 -12.97 10.28 -0.14
CA THR A 228 -11.99 9.30 -0.60
C THR A 228 -11.51 9.64 -2.01
N LYS A 229 -10.19 9.67 -2.21
CA LYS A 229 -9.59 9.91 -3.53
C LYS A 229 -9.59 8.66 -4.41
N ILE A 230 -9.44 7.48 -3.81
CA ILE A 230 -9.34 6.20 -4.52
C ILE A 230 -10.74 5.58 -4.54
N LYS A 231 -11.29 5.38 -5.73
CA LYS A 231 -12.58 4.71 -5.91
C LYS A 231 -12.43 3.19 -5.84
N ASN A 232 -11.60 2.65 -6.71
CA ASN A 232 -11.38 1.22 -6.82
C ASN A 232 -9.90 0.89 -6.71
N ARG A 233 -9.60 -0.39 -6.45
CA ARG A 233 -8.24 -0.90 -6.49
C ARG A 233 -8.20 -2.25 -7.16
N PHE A 234 -7.21 -2.42 -8.05
CA PHE A 234 -6.82 -3.69 -8.65
C PHE A 234 -5.50 -4.15 -8.05
N GLU A 235 -5.48 -5.30 -7.40
CA GLU A 235 -4.27 -5.88 -6.83
C GLU A 235 -3.84 -7.14 -7.58
N ILE A 236 -2.60 -7.14 -8.05
CA ILE A 236 -1.90 -8.29 -8.60
C ILE A 236 -1.17 -8.94 -7.43
N ARG A 237 -1.66 -10.07 -6.94
CA ARG A 237 -1.08 -10.76 -5.79
C ARG A 237 -0.23 -11.93 -6.23
N LEU A 238 1.07 -11.82 -5.98
CA LEU A 238 2.10 -12.74 -6.43
C LEU A 238 2.78 -13.41 -5.24
N LYS A 239 3.02 -14.72 -5.33
CA LYS A 239 3.70 -15.50 -4.30
C LYS A 239 4.89 -16.25 -4.86
N ASN A 240 5.87 -16.53 -4.00
CA ASN A 240 7.04 -17.36 -4.28
C ASN A 240 7.73 -17.01 -5.61
N GLU A 241 7.86 -17.96 -6.51
CA GLU A 241 8.54 -17.76 -7.81
C GLU A 241 7.90 -16.64 -8.63
N ARG A 242 6.57 -16.49 -8.59
CA ARG A 242 5.88 -15.43 -9.34
C ARG A 242 6.22 -14.04 -8.80
N ALA A 243 6.34 -13.91 -7.49
CA ALA A 243 6.82 -12.67 -6.87
C ALA A 243 8.28 -12.39 -7.26
N TYR A 244 9.15 -13.39 -7.25
CA TYR A 244 10.54 -13.27 -7.67
C TYR A 244 10.67 -12.83 -9.13
N TYR A 245 9.93 -13.45 -10.06
CA TYR A 245 9.98 -13.07 -11.48
C TYR A 245 9.48 -11.64 -11.70
N ALA A 246 8.42 -11.21 -10.98
CA ALA A 246 7.93 -9.84 -11.07
C ALA A 246 8.97 -8.83 -10.57
N VAL A 247 9.65 -9.12 -9.45
CA VAL A 247 10.74 -8.27 -8.95
C VAL A 247 11.88 -8.19 -9.97
N ARG A 248 12.28 -9.32 -10.56
CA ARG A 248 13.29 -9.34 -11.65
C ARG A 248 12.91 -8.45 -12.83
N GLU A 249 11.65 -8.52 -13.27
CA GLU A 249 11.13 -7.67 -14.35
C GLU A 249 11.19 -6.20 -13.95
N LEU A 250 10.73 -5.86 -12.73
CA LEU A 250 10.80 -4.50 -12.19
C LEU A 250 12.24 -3.96 -12.18
N LEU A 251 13.19 -4.76 -11.70
CA LEU A 251 14.60 -4.37 -11.60
C LEU A 251 15.29 -4.30 -12.96
N THR A 252 14.89 -5.17 -13.91
CA THR A 252 15.50 -5.20 -15.24
C THR A 252 15.07 -4.01 -16.10
N TYR A 253 13.78 -3.67 -16.06
CA TYR A 253 13.22 -2.68 -16.99
C TYR A 253 12.91 -1.34 -16.33
N HIS A 254 12.88 -1.24 -15.00
CA HIS A 254 12.44 -0.06 -14.25
C HIS A 254 11.09 0.49 -14.76
N ASP A 255 10.22 -0.43 -15.20
CA ASP A 255 8.92 -0.14 -15.80
C ASP A 255 7.83 -0.96 -15.11
N ALA A 256 7.26 -0.38 -14.05
CA ALA A 256 6.23 -1.03 -13.25
C ALA A 256 4.92 -1.19 -14.03
N GLU A 257 4.59 -0.26 -14.94
CA GLU A 257 3.42 -0.36 -15.80
C GLU A 257 3.50 -1.58 -16.71
N ARG A 258 4.61 -1.72 -17.43
CA ARG A 258 4.88 -2.87 -18.28
C ARG A 258 4.74 -4.17 -17.47
N THR A 259 5.44 -4.28 -16.34
CA THR A 259 5.41 -5.49 -15.50
C THR A 259 3.99 -5.83 -15.07
N ALA A 260 3.21 -4.85 -14.59
CA ALA A 260 1.86 -5.10 -14.11
C ALA A 260 0.91 -5.52 -15.24
N PHE A 261 0.88 -4.78 -16.36
CA PHE A 261 -0.04 -5.09 -17.45
C PHE A 261 0.35 -6.29 -18.28
N ASP A 262 1.64 -6.60 -18.41
CA ASP A 262 2.10 -7.86 -19.00
C ASP A 262 1.59 -9.05 -18.18
N ILE A 263 1.63 -8.96 -16.84
CA ILE A 263 1.04 -9.97 -15.97
C ILE A 263 -0.49 -10.03 -16.18
N ILE A 264 -1.21 -8.91 -16.10
CA ILE A 264 -2.66 -8.88 -16.26
C ILE A 264 -3.06 -9.50 -17.60
N ASN A 265 -2.49 -9.00 -18.69
CA ASN A 265 -2.84 -9.42 -20.07
C ASN A 265 -2.51 -10.89 -20.34
N ARG A 266 -1.47 -11.43 -19.69
CA ARG A 266 -1.14 -12.86 -19.78
C ARG A 266 -2.22 -13.75 -19.15
N TYR A 267 -2.89 -13.27 -18.10
CA TYR A 267 -3.81 -14.08 -17.31
C TYR A 267 -5.26 -13.85 -17.69
N MET A 268 -5.66 -12.64 -18.10
CA MET A 268 -7.07 -12.34 -18.37
C MET A 268 -7.30 -11.05 -19.16
N ARG A 269 -8.48 -10.98 -19.75
CA ARG A 269 -9.09 -9.75 -20.24
C ARG A 269 -10.61 -9.80 -20.09
N PHE A 270 -11.25 -8.67 -19.93
CA PHE A 270 -12.71 -8.56 -20.04
C PHE A 270 -13.08 -8.19 -21.47
N ALA A 271 -14.14 -8.83 -21.96
CA ALA A 271 -14.62 -8.66 -23.32
C ALA A 271 -16.13 -8.39 -23.32
N ASP A 272 -16.63 -7.93 -24.44
CA ASP A 272 -18.06 -7.79 -24.70
C ASP A 272 -18.51 -8.93 -25.61
N ARG A 273 -19.59 -9.62 -25.21
CA ARG A 273 -20.09 -10.81 -25.92
C ARG A 273 -20.57 -10.45 -27.31
N GLU A 274 -20.08 -11.16 -28.30
CA GLU A 274 -20.53 -11.09 -29.70
C GLU A 274 -21.06 -12.44 -30.11
N VAL A 275 -22.39 -12.51 -30.37
CA VAL A 275 -23.12 -13.78 -30.57
C VAL A 275 -22.61 -14.57 -31.76
N GLU A 276 -22.13 -13.92 -32.81
CA GLU A 276 -21.66 -14.55 -34.05
C GLU A 276 -20.20 -14.93 -34.05
N LYS A 277 -19.45 -14.56 -33.00
CA LYS A 277 -18.02 -14.81 -32.89
C LYS A 277 -17.67 -15.83 -31.80
N ARG A 278 -16.54 -16.48 -31.96
CA ARG A 278 -15.98 -17.32 -30.92
C ARG A 278 -15.58 -16.45 -29.72
N ARG A 279 -15.66 -16.97 -28.53
CA ARG A 279 -15.34 -16.27 -27.28
C ARG A 279 -13.92 -15.64 -27.30
N SER A 280 -12.95 -16.30 -27.92
CA SER A 280 -11.57 -15.80 -28.07
C SER A 280 -11.47 -14.55 -28.96
N GLU A 281 -12.44 -14.35 -29.85
CA GLU A 281 -12.51 -13.28 -30.85
C GLU A 281 -13.37 -12.09 -30.40
N TRP A 282 -14.05 -12.19 -29.25
CA TRP A 282 -14.84 -11.09 -28.69
C TRP A 282 -13.98 -9.87 -28.47
N GLN A 283 -14.52 -8.71 -28.75
CA GLN A 283 -13.80 -7.45 -28.54
C GLN A 283 -13.55 -7.20 -27.05
N THR A 284 -12.38 -6.63 -26.78
CA THR A 284 -12.06 -6.19 -25.41
C THR A 284 -13.02 -5.08 -25.03
N ASN A 285 -13.60 -5.18 -23.82
CA ASN A 285 -14.48 -4.15 -23.28
C ASN A 285 -13.76 -2.79 -23.24
N GLU A 286 -14.46 -1.73 -23.60
CA GLU A 286 -13.88 -0.38 -23.78
C GLU A 286 -13.26 0.17 -22.48
N LYS A 287 -13.97 0.06 -21.35
CA LYS A 287 -13.45 0.50 -20.05
C LYS A 287 -12.19 -0.30 -19.66
N TRP A 288 -12.21 -1.61 -19.93
CA TRP A 288 -11.05 -2.46 -19.68
C TRP A 288 -9.88 -2.13 -20.62
N ALA A 289 -10.14 -1.88 -21.90
CA ALA A 289 -9.12 -1.44 -22.84
C ALA A 289 -8.47 -0.12 -22.41
N TYR A 290 -9.28 0.83 -21.93
CA TYR A 290 -8.77 2.08 -21.35
C TYR A 290 -7.95 1.83 -20.08
N PHE A 291 -8.40 0.95 -19.18
CA PHE A 291 -7.67 0.61 -17.95
C PHE A 291 -6.27 0.02 -18.23
N ILE A 292 -6.15 -0.90 -19.20
CA ILE A 292 -4.88 -1.55 -19.56
C ILE A 292 -4.07 -0.80 -20.62
N GLY A 293 -4.67 0.18 -21.28
CA GLY A 293 -4.06 0.89 -22.41
C GLY A 293 -3.19 2.06 -22.01
N SER A 294 -2.48 2.64 -23.00
CA SER A 294 -1.57 3.78 -22.84
C SER A 294 -2.23 5.14 -23.00
N ASP A 295 -3.47 5.19 -23.47
CA ASP A 295 -4.17 6.45 -23.82
C ASP A 295 -4.43 7.36 -22.59
N ARG A 296 -4.36 6.81 -21.39
CA ARG A 296 -4.51 7.49 -20.09
C ARG A 296 -3.20 8.10 -19.55
N GLY A 297 -2.11 8.00 -20.28
CA GLY A 297 -0.78 8.34 -19.81
C GLY A 297 -0.07 7.20 -19.09
N ARG A 298 1.26 7.28 -19.00
CA ARG A 298 2.10 6.21 -18.46
C ARG A 298 2.01 6.14 -16.93
N LEU A 299 1.83 4.94 -16.39
CA LEU A 299 1.88 4.66 -14.96
C LEU A 299 3.34 4.50 -14.49
N LYS A 300 3.68 5.19 -13.41
CA LYS A 300 4.94 4.96 -12.69
C LYS A 300 4.64 4.32 -11.36
N LEU A 301 5.61 3.59 -10.81
CA LEU A 301 5.54 3.14 -9.43
C LEU A 301 5.63 4.38 -8.53
N THR A 302 4.54 4.67 -7.84
CA THR A 302 4.41 5.85 -7.00
C THR A 302 4.78 5.51 -5.56
N THR A 303 5.56 6.37 -4.94
CA THR A 303 5.83 6.36 -3.50
C THR A 303 4.90 7.34 -2.80
N LYS A 304 4.24 6.86 -1.74
CA LYS A 304 3.35 7.68 -0.88
C LYS A 304 3.76 7.50 0.57
N PRO A 305 4.87 8.12 0.98
CA PRO A 305 5.38 7.92 2.33
C PRO A 305 4.34 8.39 3.37
N GLU A 306 4.01 7.50 4.29
CA GLU A 306 3.17 7.78 5.44
C GLU A 306 3.92 7.30 6.68
N PRO A 307 4.42 8.20 7.53
CA PRO A 307 5.08 7.81 8.76
C PRO A 307 4.09 7.09 9.68
N TYR A 308 4.62 6.22 10.53
CA TYR A 308 3.79 5.51 11.50
C TYR A 308 3.10 6.49 12.47
N THR A 309 1.80 6.31 12.66
CA THR A 309 0.99 7.16 13.54
C THR A 309 0.15 6.32 14.51
N LEU A 310 -0.15 6.89 15.67
CA LEU A 310 -1.03 6.29 16.67
C LEU A 310 -2.54 6.36 16.33
N THR A 311 -2.90 6.64 15.08
CA THR A 311 -4.29 6.89 14.66
C THR A 311 -5.26 5.80 15.15
N ARG A 312 -4.90 4.52 15.06
CA ARG A 312 -5.75 3.43 15.57
C ARG A 312 -5.94 3.49 17.08
N THR A 313 -4.86 3.72 17.82
CA THR A 313 -4.87 3.84 19.27
C THR A 313 -5.67 5.06 19.70
N LEU A 314 -5.48 6.20 19.04
CA LEU A 314 -6.23 7.43 19.32
C LEU A 314 -7.72 7.26 19.03
N ASN A 315 -8.10 6.63 17.92
CA ASN A 315 -9.49 6.33 17.61
C ASN A 315 -10.13 5.38 18.65
N TRP A 316 -9.39 4.34 19.06
CA TRP A 316 -9.88 3.45 20.11
C TRP A 316 -10.06 4.19 21.44
N ILE A 317 -9.08 4.97 21.88
CA ILE A 317 -9.17 5.78 23.11
C ILE A 317 -10.37 6.73 23.02
N SER A 318 -10.53 7.44 21.90
CA SER A 318 -11.60 8.40 21.69
C SER A 318 -12.99 7.76 21.81
N ARG A 319 -13.17 6.56 21.26
CA ARG A 319 -14.48 5.89 21.23
C ARG A 319 -14.77 5.05 22.47
N GLN A 320 -13.79 4.38 23.03
CA GLN A 320 -13.99 3.41 24.09
C GLN A 320 -13.63 3.93 25.48
N VAL A 321 -12.62 4.78 25.58
CA VAL A 321 -12.06 5.24 26.86
C VAL A 321 -12.50 6.66 27.21
N ALA A 322 -12.44 7.58 26.27
CA ALA A 322 -12.72 9.01 26.49
C ALA A 322 -14.13 9.29 27.07
N PRO A 323 -15.22 8.57 26.68
CA PRO A 323 -16.52 8.77 27.33
C PRO A 323 -16.47 8.51 28.83
N THR A 324 -15.82 7.43 29.28
CA THR A 324 -15.65 7.09 30.69
C THR A 324 -14.75 8.09 31.42
N TRP A 325 -13.66 8.52 30.79
CA TRP A 325 -12.81 9.59 31.33
C TRP A 325 -13.58 10.87 31.51
N LYS A 326 -14.46 11.23 30.58
CA LYS A 326 -15.32 12.41 30.69
C LYS A 326 -16.29 12.32 31.86
N VAL A 327 -16.81 11.13 32.16
CA VAL A 327 -17.62 10.87 33.35
C VAL A 327 -16.80 11.10 34.62
N LEU A 328 -15.61 10.51 34.72
CA LEU A 328 -14.72 10.71 35.88
C LEU A 328 -14.34 12.17 36.08
N GLU A 329 -13.97 12.88 35.00
CA GLU A 329 -13.68 14.34 35.05
C GLU A 329 -14.85 15.15 35.65
N LYS A 330 -16.10 14.82 35.27
CA LYS A 330 -17.30 15.48 35.78
C LYS A 330 -17.57 15.13 37.25
N ILE A 331 -17.30 13.90 37.67
CA ILE A 331 -17.40 13.47 39.07
C ILE A 331 -16.34 14.20 39.90
N ASP A 332 -15.09 14.19 39.48
CA ASP A 332 -13.98 14.85 40.16
C ASP A 332 -14.25 16.35 40.34
N SER A 333 -14.72 17.00 39.27
CA SER A 333 -15.08 18.43 39.31
C SER A 333 -16.22 18.75 40.30
N LYS A 334 -17.20 17.84 40.45
CA LYS A 334 -18.34 18.05 41.36
C LYS A 334 -18.03 17.73 42.81
N ASN A 335 -17.21 16.68 43.02
CA ASN A 335 -16.96 16.13 44.35
C ASN A 335 -15.62 16.62 44.95
N GLY A 336 -14.78 17.33 44.17
CA GLY A 336 -13.42 17.71 44.57
C GLY A 336 -12.49 16.51 44.71
N THR A 337 -12.75 15.42 43.96
CA THR A 337 -11.92 14.22 43.94
C THR A 337 -10.91 14.31 42.79
N THR A 338 -9.93 13.36 42.74
CA THR A 338 -8.83 13.35 41.77
C THR A 338 -8.70 11.96 41.06
N TYR A 339 -9.79 11.21 40.96
CA TYR A 339 -9.80 9.84 40.46
C TYR A 339 -9.09 9.68 39.11
N LEU A 340 -9.39 10.57 38.15
CA LEU A 340 -8.78 10.48 36.80
C LEU A 340 -7.27 10.73 36.85
N LYS A 341 -6.87 11.74 37.63
CA LYS A 341 -5.44 12.04 37.81
C LYS A 341 -4.73 10.89 38.54
N ASP A 342 -5.32 10.35 39.59
CA ASP A 342 -4.74 9.25 40.37
C ASP A 342 -4.53 7.98 39.52
N ILE A 343 -5.50 7.68 38.63
CA ILE A 343 -5.36 6.56 37.66
C ILE A 343 -4.16 6.77 36.75
N LEU A 344 -3.98 7.97 36.19
CA LEU A 344 -2.88 8.29 35.29
C LEU A 344 -1.54 8.31 36.04
N ASP A 345 -1.49 8.92 37.23
CA ASP A 345 -0.24 9.03 38.00
C ASP A 345 0.26 7.66 38.52
N HIS A 346 -0.63 6.71 38.78
CA HIS A 346 -0.29 5.35 39.18
C HIS A 346 -0.06 4.38 38.02
N ALA A 347 -0.28 4.80 36.77
CA ALA A 347 -0.05 3.97 35.59
C ALA A 347 1.45 3.71 35.41
N LYS A 348 1.84 2.43 35.28
CA LYS A 348 3.23 2.03 35.08
C LYS A 348 3.50 1.77 33.60
N LEU A 349 4.52 2.42 33.07
CA LEU A 349 4.99 2.17 31.73
C LEU A 349 5.91 0.93 31.73
N THR A 350 5.62 -0.01 30.82
CA THR A 350 6.50 -1.14 30.50
C THR A 350 7.57 -0.72 29.51
N GLU A 351 8.58 -1.55 29.29
CA GLU A 351 9.61 -1.30 28.26
C GLU A 351 8.98 -1.11 26.87
N ARG A 352 7.95 -1.89 26.54
CA ARG A 352 7.18 -1.74 25.32
C ARG A 352 6.56 -0.33 25.17
N HIS A 353 6.02 0.21 26.26
CA HIS A 353 5.46 1.57 26.25
C HIS A 353 6.54 2.63 26.06
N LYS A 354 7.72 2.45 26.65
CA LYS A 354 8.88 3.36 26.47
C LYS A 354 9.35 3.36 25.00
N LYS A 355 9.48 2.16 24.41
CA LYS A 355 9.83 2.03 22.99
C LYS A 355 8.77 2.64 22.05
N LEU A 356 7.49 2.49 22.37
CA LEU A 356 6.42 3.14 21.61
C LEU A 356 6.51 4.68 21.69
N ILE A 357 6.84 5.22 22.87
CA ILE A 357 7.08 6.66 23.03
C ILE A 357 8.28 7.07 22.16
N GLU A 358 9.39 6.36 22.26
CA GLU A 358 10.59 6.59 21.44
C GLU A 358 10.24 6.62 19.95
N GLN A 359 9.56 5.60 19.43
CA GLN A 359 9.12 5.54 18.02
C GLN A 359 8.23 6.70 17.59
N GLN A 360 7.48 7.32 18.51
CA GLN A 360 6.60 8.44 18.19
C GLN A 360 7.24 9.81 18.39
N THR A 361 8.37 9.88 19.07
CA THR A 361 9.08 11.13 19.37
C THR A 361 10.41 11.27 18.65
N THR A 362 10.89 10.20 18.01
CA THR A 362 12.10 10.17 17.19
C THR A 362 11.74 10.47 15.73
N SER A 363 12.54 11.29 15.06
CA SER A 363 12.30 11.60 13.64
C SER A 363 12.66 10.41 12.73
N THR A 364 12.15 10.40 11.50
CA THR A 364 12.46 9.33 10.54
C THR A 364 13.96 9.23 10.25
N GLU A 365 14.64 10.36 10.17
CA GLU A 365 16.08 10.48 9.91
C GLU A 365 16.92 9.93 11.08
N GLU A 366 16.43 10.03 12.30
CA GLU A 366 17.11 9.46 13.48
C GLU A 366 16.90 7.95 13.61
N MET A 367 15.89 7.39 12.98
CA MET A 367 15.57 5.94 13.00
C MET A 367 16.36 5.13 11.97
N ILE A 368 16.94 5.78 10.96
CA ILE A 368 17.77 5.12 9.95
C ILE A 368 19.22 5.00 10.44
N THR A 369 19.96 4.01 9.89
CA THR A 369 21.41 3.91 10.10
C THR A 369 22.12 5.00 9.29
N GLU A 370 23.25 5.49 9.80
CA GLU A 370 24.11 6.40 9.04
C GLU A 370 24.70 5.61 7.87
N THR A 371 24.52 6.12 6.66
CA THR A 371 25.21 5.61 5.46
C THR A 371 26.65 6.11 5.56
N GLU A 372 27.62 5.22 5.62
CA GLU A 372 29.02 5.60 5.39
C GLU A 372 29.11 6.15 3.94
N GLU A 373 29.52 7.43 3.80
CA GLU A 373 29.74 8.08 2.50
C GLU A 373 30.92 7.44 1.74
#